data_9004ec35f1b9c9833f6e5450d42b61d4
#
_entry.id   9004ec35f1b9c9833f6e5450d42b61d4
#
_cell.length_a   1.000
_cell.length_b   1.000
_cell.length_c   1.000
_cell.angle_alpha   90.00
_cell.angle_beta   90.00
_cell.angle_gamma   90.00
#
_symmetry.space_group_name_H-M   'P 1'
#
loop_
_entity.id
_entity.type
_entity.pdbx_description
1 polymer ?
#
loop_
_entity_poly.entity_id
_entity_poly.type
_entity_poly.pdbx_seq_one_letter_code
_entity_poly.pdbx_strand_id
1 'polypeptide(L)'
;NVQLLEQTIREKLQIDDSKAIIAVTNGSVALHTLSSSIEYYYKQKINWATQSFTFPPSAQGTLSNAKIVDIDQEGGLDLEELDETIGGIIVTNIFGNIVDIEKYKKWATENNKFLIFDNAATPFTFYKGKTCCNYGNGCTISFHHTKPLGFGEGGAIIVDKKYENNIRCLNNFGIELTDDYWVREGNNHKMSDITAVYIIQYLDNFDKIVKKHQELYRYFKTKIAEKA
;
A
#
# COMPACT_ATOMS: atom_id res chain seq x y z
N ASN A 1 2.60 20.06 8.45
CA ASN A 1 1.26 19.50 8.25
C ASN A 1 1.33 18.03 7.74
N VAL A 2 2.35 17.68 6.93
CA VAL A 2 2.53 16.30 6.47
C VAL A 2 2.73 15.33 7.64
N GLN A 3 3.54 15.68 8.63
CA GLN A 3 3.72 14.84 9.84
C GLN A 3 2.42 14.69 10.65
N LEU A 4 1.60 15.75 10.73
CA LEU A 4 0.30 15.67 11.37
C LEU A 4 -0.65 14.74 10.60
N LEU A 5 -0.60 14.75 9.27
CA LEU A 5 -1.35 13.79 8.44
C LEU A 5 -0.90 12.35 8.72
N GLU A 6 0.40 12.08 8.77
CA GLU A 6 0.94 10.75 9.08
C GLU A 6 0.46 10.25 10.45
N GLN A 7 0.41 11.14 11.45
CA GLN A 7 -0.15 10.85 12.76
C GLN A 7 -1.66 10.59 12.69
N THR A 8 -2.42 11.44 11.97
CA THR A 8 -3.87 11.26 11.78
C THR A 8 -4.19 9.92 11.12
N ILE A 9 -3.42 9.52 10.09
CA ILE A 9 -3.55 8.21 9.44
C ILE A 9 -3.32 7.09 10.46
N ARG A 10 -2.29 7.18 11.31
CA ARG A 10 -2.01 6.20 12.35
C ARG A 10 -3.20 5.98 13.26
N GLU A 11 -3.76 7.07 13.76
CA GLU A 11 -4.89 7.04 14.68
C GLU A 11 -6.16 6.48 14.04
N LYS A 12 -6.53 7.02 12.86
CA LYS A 12 -7.76 6.64 12.15
C LYS A 12 -7.74 5.19 11.62
N LEU A 13 -6.59 4.73 11.12
CA LEU A 13 -6.43 3.37 10.59
C LEU A 13 -5.87 2.37 11.61
N GLN A 14 -5.62 2.78 12.85
CA GLN A 14 -5.11 1.93 13.93
C GLN A 14 -3.80 1.22 13.54
N ILE A 15 -2.84 2.01 13.03
CA ILE A 15 -1.55 1.48 12.58
C ILE A 15 -0.64 1.24 13.79
N ASP A 16 -0.06 0.05 13.86
CA ASP A 16 0.86 -0.36 14.92
C ASP A 16 2.08 0.57 15.03
N ASP A 17 2.57 0.79 16.25
CA ASP A 17 3.76 1.63 16.50
C ASP A 17 5.05 1.05 15.89
N SER A 18 5.08 -0.22 15.54
CA SER A 18 6.18 -0.85 14.80
C SER A 18 6.30 -0.40 13.35
N LYS A 19 5.25 0.24 12.80
CA LYS A 19 5.23 0.73 11.43
C LYS A 19 5.53 2.24 11.37
N ALA A 20 6.21 2.65 10.31
CA ALA A 20 6.31 4.04 9.88
C ALA A 20 5.20 4.35 8.87
N ILE A 21 4.79 5.60 8.81
CA ILE A 21 3.84 6.12 7.82
C ILE A 21 4.49 7.28 7.10
N ILE A 22 4.50 7.26 5.78
CA ILE A 22 5.08 8.30 4.95
C ILE A 22 4.06 8.74 3.91
N ALA A 23 3.59 9.97 4.02
CA ALA A 23 2.68 10.58 3.05
C ALA A 23 3.43 10.97 1.76
N VAL A 24 2.82 10.65 0.62
CA VAL A 24 3.39 10.86 -0.72
C VAL A 24 2.34 11.41 -1.68
N THR A 25 2.78 11.82 -2.87
CA THR A 25 1.93 12.50 -3.87
C THR A 25 0.75 11.67 -4.37
N ASN A 26 0.85 10.36 -4.47
CA ASN A 26 -0.24 9.46 -4.88
C ASN A 26 0.07 7.99 -4.56
N GLY A 27 -0.93 7.11 -4.75
CA GLY A 27 -0.80 5.68 -4.47
C GLY A 27 0.18 4.94 -5.38
N SER A 28 0.32 5.33 -6.64
CA SER A 28 1.27 4.69 -7.57
C SER A 28 2.71 4.94 -7.14
N VAL A 29 3.01 6.19 -6.79
CA VAL A 29 4.30 6.58 -6.22
C VAL A 29 4.56 5.86 -4.90
N ALA A 30 3.53 5.71 -4.05
CA ALA A 30 3.66 4.94 -2.81
C ALA A 30 4.16 3.51 -3.09
N LEU A 31 3.55 2.82 -4.06
CA LEU A 31 3.91 1.44 -4.39
C LEU A 31 5.34 1.34 -4.95
N HIS A 32 5.68 2.21 -5.91
CA HIS A 32 7.01 2.23 -6.53
C HIS A 32 8.10 2.56 -5.51
N THR A 33 7.88 3.55 -4.65
CA THR A 33 8.88 3.90 -3.63
C THR A 33 9.02 2.83 -2.56
N LEU A 34 7.92 2.18 -2.16
CA LEU A 34 7.98 1.09 -1.19
C LEU A 34 8.82 -0.08 -1.71
N SER A 35 8.56 -0.56 -2.94
CA SER A 35 9.33 -1.64 -3.55
C SER A 35 10.81 -1.26 -3.70
N SER A 36 11.10 -0.07 -4.23
CA SER A 36 12.47 0.44 -4.41
C SER A 36 13.20 0.61 -3.07
N SER A 37 12.49 0.97 -2.00
CA SER A 37 13.11 1.14 -0.68
C SER A 37 13.58 -0.18 -0.07
N ILE A 38 12.88 -1.27 -0.33
CA ILE A 38 13.30 -2.61 0.08
C ILE A 38 14.55 -3.02 -0.70
N GLU A 39 14.54 -2.84 -2.03
CA GLU A 39 15.71 -3.09 -2.87
C GLU A 39 16.93 -2.26 -2.42
N TYR A 40 16.72 -0.98 -2.15
CA TYR A 40 17.78 -0.08 -1.68
C TYR A 40 18.35 -0.51 -0.32
N TYR A 41 17.48 -0.90 0.61
CA TYR A 41 17.88 -1.37 1.94
C TYR A 41 18.77 -2.61 1.87
N TYR A 42 18.40 -3.59 1.03
CA TYR A 42 19.15 -4.83 0.88
C TYR A 42 20.26 -4.75 -0.19
N LYS A 43 20.40 -3.61 -0.88
CA LYS A 43 21.35 -3.41 -1.98
C LYS A 43 21.24 -4.50 -3.06
N GLN A 44 20.02 -4.93 -3.34
CA GLN A 44 19.71 -6.02 -4.25
C GLN A 44 18.43 -5.72 -5.04
N LYS A 45 18.46 -5.99 -6.35
CA LYS A 45 17.24 -6.01 -7.16
C LYS A 45 16.38 -7.22 -6.81
N ILE A 46 15.08 -7.00 -6.74
CA ILE A 46 14.10 -8.03 -6.39
C ILE A 46 13.24 -8.29 -7.62
N ASN A 47 13.12 -9.56 -8.00
CA ASN A 47 12.15 -9.98 -8.99
C ASN A 47 10.78 -10.01 -8.33
N TRP A 48 9.99 -8.99 -8.57
CA TRP A 48 8.63 -8.88 -8.05
C TRP A 48 7.65 -9.69 -8.89
N ALA A 49 6.60 -10.22 -8.26
CA ALA A 49 5.42 -10.74 -8.94
C ALA A 49 4.17 -10.02 -8.45
N THR A 50 3.17 -9.87 -9.33
CA THR A 50 1.87 -9.27 -9.02
C THR A 50 0.75 -10.02 -9.73
N GLN A 51 -0.47 -9.89 -9.23
CA GLN A 51 -1.65 -10.52 -9.84
C GLN A 51 -2.11 -9.78 -11.11
N SER A 52 -2.72 -10.52 -12.05
CA SER A 52 -3.24 -9.98 -13.31
C SER A 52 -4.42 -9.02 -13.09
N PHE A 53 -5.28 -9.32 -12.11
CA PHE A 53 -6.39 -8.45 -11.75
C PHE A 53 -5.97 -7.43 -10.69
N THR A 54 -5.36 -6.36 -11.14
CA THR A 54 -4.83 -5.25 -10.31
C THR A 54 -4.87 -3.93 -11.07
N PHE A 55 -4.35 -2.86 -10.45
CA PHE A 55 -4.19 -1.57 -11.10
C PHE A 55 -2.81 -1.48 -11.80
N PRO A 56 -2.70 -0.84 -12.98
CA PRO A 56 -1.49 -0.83 -13.81
C PRO A 56 -0.15 -0.54 -13.10
N PRO A 57 -0.06 0.38 -12.11
CA PRO A 57 1.19 0.65 -11.42
C PRO A 57 1.90 -0.55 -10.79
N SER A 58 1.16 -1.64 -10.51
CA SER A 58 1.76 -2.89 -9.99
C SER A 58 2.73 -3.57 -10.97
N ALA A 59 2.68 -3.18 -12.27
CA ALA A 59 3.56 -3.69 -13.32
C ALA A 59 4.08 -2.55 -14.23
N GLN A 60 4.26 -1.35 -13.70
CA GLN A 60 4.77 -0.18 -14.42
C GLN A 60 5.91 0.51 -13.67
N GLY A 61 6.57 1.47 -14.29
CA GLY A 61 7.64 2.25 -13.68
C GLY A 61 8.76 1.36 -13.14
N THR A 62 9.07 1.46 -11.85
CA THR A 62 10.09 0.63 -11.19
C THR A 62 9.71 -0.85 -11.12
N LEU A 63 8.44 -1.18 -11.33
CA LEU A 63 7.88 -2.53 -11.34
C LEU A 63 7.59 -3.05 -12.77
N SER A 64 8.10 -2.38 -13.81
CA SER A 64 7.84 -2.77 -15.22
C SER A 64 8.31 -4.18 -15.59
N ASN A 65 9.21 -4.76 -14.82
CA ASN A 65 9.68 -6.13 -14.98
C ASN A 65 9.01 -7.14 -14.03
N ALA A 66 7.98 -6.72 -13.28
CA ALA A 66 7.26 -7.62 -12.40
C ALA A 66 6.58 -8.74 -13.20
N LYS A 67 6.73 -9.98 -12.75
CA LYS A 67 6.00 -11.13 -13.31
C LYS A 67 4.52 -10.96 -13.01
N ILE A 68 3.68 -10.97 -14.02
CA ILE A 68 2.23 -10.96 -13.87
C ILE A 68 1.78 -12.41 -13.86
N VAL A 69 1.07 -12.81 -12.81
CA VAL A 69 0.48 -14.16 -12.64
C VAL A 69 -1.03 -14.05 -12.53
N ASP A 70 -1.73 -15.15 -12.73
CA ASP A 70 -3.18 -15.13 -12.64
C ASP A 70 -3.66 -14.96 -11.18
N ILE A 71 -4.95 -14.82 -11.00
CA ILE A 71 -5.59 -14.76 -9.69
C ILE A 71 -6.08 -16.18 -9.30
N ASP A 72 -6.01 -16.46 -8.01
CA ASP A 72 -6.63 -17.63 -7.44
C ASP A 72 -8.17 -17.48 -7.34
N GLN A 73 -8.84 -18.52 -6.86
CA GLN A 73 -10.30 -18.53 -6.72
C GLN A 73 -10.84 -17.49 -5.71
N GLU A 74 -9.98 -16.96 -4.85
CA GLU A 74 -10.31 -15.92 -3.86
C GLU A 74 -10.03 -14.51 -4.40
N GLY A 75 -9.47 -14.39 -5.61
CA GLY A 75 -9.17 -13.15 -6.30
C GLY A 75 -7.83 -12.52 -5.87
N GLY A 76 -6.99 -13.23 -5.17
CA GLY A 76 -5.62 -12.84 -4.84
C GLY A 76 -4.62 -13.42 -5.85
N LEU A 77 -3.35 -13.11 -5.68
CA LEU A 77 -2.26 -13.63 -6.51
C LEU A 77 -2.15 -15.14 -6.37
N ASP A 78 -2.13 -15.88 -7.50
CA ASP A 78 -1.94 -17.33 -7.47
C ASP A 78 -0.48 -17.69 -7.14
N LEU A 79 -0.28 -18.28 -5.97
CA LEU A 79 1.05 -18.67 -5.49
C LEU A 79 1.62 -19.91 -6.23
N GLU A 80 0.78 -20.69 -6.89
CA GLU A 80 1.20 -21.90 -7.62
C GLU A 80 1.92 -21.55 -8.94
N GLU A 81 1.69 -20.33 -9.46
CA GLU A 81 2.38 -19.84 -10.66
C GLU A 81 3.76 -19.23 -10.39
N LEU A 82 4.16 -19.14 -9.12
CA LEU A 82 5.43 -18.56 -8.74
C LEU A 82 6.55 -19.59 -8.79
N ASP A 83 7.67 -19.18 -9.37
CA ASP A 83 8.91 -19.94 -9.36
C ASP A 83 9.92 -19.41 -8.33
N GLU A 84 11.00 -20.14 -8.14
CA GLU A 84 12.05 -19.83 -7.16
C GLU A 84 12.78 -18.50 -7.40
N THR A 85 12.72 -17.97 -8.63
CA THR A 85 13.39 -16.71 -9.01
C THR A 85 12.68 -15.48 -8.43
N ILE A 86 11.41 -15.62 -8.03
CA ILE A 86 10.63 -14.53 -7.43
C ILE A 86 11.20 -14.19 -6.05
N GLY A 87 11.58 -12.94 -5.87
CA GLY A 87 12.12 -12.41 -4.61
C GLY A 87 11.08 -11.75 -3.71
N GLY A 88 9.94 -11.33 -4.28
CA GLY A 88 8.86 -10.68 -3.55
C GLY A 88 7.55 -10.64 -4.32
N ILE A 89 6.46 -10.48 -3.60
CA ILE A 89 5.12 -10.41 -4.17
C ILE A 89 4.41 -9.12 -3.75
N ILE A 90 3.61 -8.60 -4.68
CA ILE A 90 2.70 -7.47 -4.47
C ILE A 90 1.29 -8.00 -4.63
N VAL A 91 0.56 -8.05 -3.52
CA VAL A 91 -0.81 -8.57 -3.47
C VAL A 91 -1.77 -7.42 -3.32
N THR A 92 -2.68 -7.26 -4.26
CA THR A 92 -3.67 -6.17 -4.26
C THR A 92 -4.98 -6.62 -3.61
N ASN A 93 -5.39 -5.90 -2.57
CA ASN A 93 -6.71 -6.04 -1.96
C ASN A 93 -7.71 -5.13 -2.71
N ILE A 94 -8.59 -5.74 -3.52
CA ILE A 94 -9.44 -5.02 -4.47
C ILE A 94 -10.83 -4.76 -3.90
N PHE A 95 -11.38 -3.55 -4.13
CA PHE A 95 -12.76 -3.16 -3.86
C PHE A 95 -13.24 -3.39 -2.41
N GLY A 96 -12.34 -3.31 -1.44
CA GLY A 96 -12.68 -3.56 -0.04
C GLY A 96 -12.63 -5.05 0.35
N ASN A 97 -12.40 -5.96 -0.59
CA ASN A 97 -12.14 -7.36 -0.31
C ASN A 97 -10.69 -7.55 0.16
N ILE A 98 -10.54 -8.47 1.10
CA ILE A 98 -9.24 -8.85 1.64
C ILE A 98 -8.98 -10.31 1.29
N VAL A 99 -7.79 -10.56 0.77
CA VAL A 99 -7.28 -11.93 0.57
C VAL A 99 -7.00 -12.62 1.92
N ASP A 100 -6.81 -13.92 1.93
CA ASP A 100 -6.28 -14.60 3.12
C ASP A 100 -4.84 -14.16 3.39
N ILE A 101 -4.68 -13.14 4.22
CA ILE A 101 -3.37 -12.56 4.56
C ILE A 101 -2.42 -13.62 5.12
N GLU A 102 -2.89 -14.58 5.92
CA GLU A 102 -2.03 -15.61 6.52
C GLU A 102 -1.45 -16.56 5.46
N LYS A 103 -2.17 -16.84 4.38
CA LYS A 103 -1.67 -17.61 3.23
C LYS A 103 -0.41 -16.96 2.64
N TYR A 104 -0.47 -15.66 2.35
CA TYR A 104 0.65 -14.92 1.76
C TYR A 104 1.80 -14.71 2.74
N LYS A 105 1.50 -14.44 4.02
CA LYS A 105 2.51 -14.34 5.07
C LYS A 105 3.27 -15.66 5.26
N LYS A 106 2.55 -16.77 5.28
CA LYS A 106 3.14 -18.11 5.39
C LYS A 106 4.08 -18.35 4.22
N TRP A 107 3.60 -18.14 2.99
CA TRP A 107 4.42 -18.31 1.79
C TRP A 107 5.68 -17.44 1.83
N ALA A 108 5.54 -16.16 2.15
CA ALA A 108 6.67 -15.24 2.20
C ALA A 108 7.71 -15.65 3.26
N THR A 109 7.24 -16.10 4.43
CA THR A 109 8.12 -16.56 5.53
C THR A 109 8.84 -17.85 5.17
N GLU A 110 8.12 -18.87 4.68
CA GLU A 110 8.68 -20.19 4.35
C GLU A 110 9.69 -20.10 3.19
N ASN A 111 9.51 -19.17 2.26
CA ASN A 111 10.41 -18.99 1.12
C ASN A 111 11.44 -17.86 1.32
N ASN A 112 11.43 -17.18 2.47
CA ASN A 112 12.29 -16.01 2.74
C ASN A 112 12.13 -14.92 1.66
N LYS A 113 10.89 -14.54 1.34
CA LYS A 113 10.51 -13.57 0.30
C LYS A 113 9.85 -12.33 0.90
N PHE A 114 9.79 -11.26 0.12
CA PHE A 114 9.12 -10.01 0.52
C PHE A 114 7.64 -10.04 0.18
N LEU A 115 6.84 -9.37 1.01
CA LEU A 115 5.39 -9.26 0.85
C LEU A 115 4.96 -7.80 1.00
N ILE A 116 4.39 -7.24 -0.05
CA ILE A 116 3.75 -5.92 -0.07
C ILE A 116 2.26 -6.11 -0.33
N PHE A 117 1.42 -5.39 0.41
CA PHE A 117 -0.01 -5.28 0.11
C PHE A 117 -0.32 -3.93 -0.55
N ASP A 118 -0.97 -3.96 -1.70
CA ASP A 118 -1.58 -2.75 -2.26
C ASP A 118 -3.02 -2.63 -1.72
N ASN A 119 -3.19 -1.75 -0.73
CA ASN A 119 -4.47 -1.45 -0.09
C ASN A 119 -5.07 -0.13 -0.60
N ALA A 120 -4.68 0.32 -1.81
CA ALA A 120 -5.18 1.58 -2.38
C ALA A 120 -6.71 1.68 -2.41
N ALA A 121 -7.40 0.55 -2.57
CA ALA A 121 -8.87 0.48 -2.58
C ALA A 121 -9.47 -0.13 -1.28
N THR A 122 -8.63 -0.46 -0.28
CA THR A 122 -9.05 -1.24 0.90
C THR A 122 -8.43 -0.71 2.20
N PRO A 123 -8.41 0.64 2.42
CA PRO A 123 -7.61 1.22 3.51
C PRO A 123 -8.18 0.99 4.92
N PHE A 124 -9.47 0.68 5.08
CA PHE A 124 -10.11 0.54 6.40
C PHE A 124 -10.78 -0.81 6.63
N THR A 125 -10.29 -1.85 5.96
CA THR A 125 -10.74 -3.22 6.19
C THR A 125 -9.89 -3.89 7.27
N PHE A 126 -10.54 -4.71 8.09
CA PHE A 126 -9.91 -5.44 9.18
C PHE A 126 -9.81 -6.93 8.84
N TYR A 127 -8.66 -7.52 9.14
CA TYR A 127 -8.41 -8.95 9.07
C TYR A 127 -8.09 -9.48 10.46
N LYS A 128 -8.90 -10.42 10.95
CA LYS A 128 -8.75 -11.00 12.32
C LYS A 128 -8.60 -9.94 13.42
N GLY A 129 -9.39 -8.86 13.34
CA GLY A 129 -9.43 -7.80 14.34
C GLY A 129 -8.32 -6.74 14.25
N LYS A 130 -7.43 -6.82 13.25
CA LYS A 130 -6.41 -5.80 12.97
C LYS A 130 -6.63 -5.17 11.61
N THR A 131 -6.28 -3.91 11.46
CA THR A 131 -6.29 -3.28 10.14
C THR A 131 -5.39 -4.03 9.15
N CYS A 132 -5.86 -4.19 7.91
CA CYS A 132 -5.06 -4.83 6.86
C CYS A 132 -3.74 -4.10 6.57
N CYS A 133 -3.64 -2.84 6.98
CA CYS A 133 -2.44 -2.04 6.79
C CYS A 133 -1.27 -2.40 7.72
N ASN A 134 -1.47 -3.25 8.73
CA ASN A 134 -0.41 -3.69 9.63
C ASN A 134 0.34 -4.93 9.15
N TYR A 135 -0.04 -5.49 7.99
CA TYR A 135 0.54 -6.74 7.50
C TYR A 135 1.57 -6.54 6.38
N GLY A 136 2.39 -7.57 6.17
CA GLY A 136 3.50 -7.58 5.20
C GLY A 136 4.69 -6.72 5.63
N ASN A 137 5.70 -6.63 4.78
CA ASN A 137 6.82 -5.70 4.95
C ASN A 137 6.36 -4.25 4.86
N GLY A 138 5.28 -4.01 4.12
CA GLY A 138 4.59 -2.75 4.03
C GLY A 138 3.33 -2.84 3.17
N CYS A 139 2.56 -1.76 3.18
CA CYS A 139 1.43 -1.59 2.28
C CYS A 139 1.31 -0.15 1.81
N THR A 140 0.45 0.06 0.82
CA THR A 140 0.14 1.37 0.25
C THR A 140 -1.34 1.68 0.37
N ILE A 141 -1.67 2.96 0.55
CA ILE A 141 -3.04 3.49 0.45
C ILE A 141 -3.08 4.67 -0.52
N SER A 142 -4.25 4.96 -1.06
CA SER A 142 -4.47 6.04 -2.02
C SER A 142 -5.58 6.97 -1.53
N PHE A 143 -5.35 8.28 -1.72
CA PHE A 143 -6.35 9.33 -1.51
C PHE A 143 -6.89 9.86 -2.84
N HIS A 144 -6.65 9.17 -3.97
CA HIS A 144 -7.26 9.53 -5.25
C HIS A 144 -8.78 9.58 -5.11
N HIS A 145 -9.44 10.57 -5.74
CA HIS A 145 -10.88 10.83 -5.55
C HIS A 145 -11.80 9.63 -5.80
N THR A 146 -11.37 8.62 -6.57
CA THR A 146 -12.13 7.39 -6.80
C THR A 146 -12.02 6.35 -5.68
N LYS A 147 -11.14 6.57 -4.70
CA LYS A 147 -10.88 5.60 -3.64
C LYS A 147 -11.79 5.82 -2.42
N PRO A 148 -11.93 4.81 -1.53
CA PRO A 148 -12.80 4.94 -0.35
C PRO A 148 -12.44 6.10 0.57
N LEU A 149 -11.15 6.43 0.69
CA LEU A 149 -10.68 7.65 1.37
C LEU A 149 -10.33 8.76 0.34
N GLY A 150 -11.06 8.81 -0.78
CA GLY A 150 -10.78 9.70 -1.88
C GLY A 150 -11.06 11.16 -1.57
N PHE A 151 -10.02 11.98 -1.65
CA PHE A 151 -10.11 13.43 -1.53
C PHE A 151 -9.81 14.13 -2.87
N GLY A 152 -8.75 13.75 -3.55
CA GLY A 152 -8.29 14.36 -4.81
C GLY A 152 -7.11 13.57 -5.32
N GLU A 153 -5.91 13.94 -4.91
CA GLU A 153 -4.69 13.18 -5.11
C GLU A 153 -3.95 13.04 -3.78
N GLY A 154 -3.25 11.94 -3.61
CA GLY A 154 -2.46 11.63 -2.44
C GLY A 154 -2.27 10.13 -2.26
N GLY A 155 -1.34 9.79 -1.41
CA GLY A 155 -1.10 8.41 -1.00
C GLY A 155 -0.30 8.35 0.29
N ALA A 156 -0.20 7.17 0.86
CA ALA A 156 0.73 6.93 1.95
C ALA A 156 1.32 5.53 1.86
N ILE A 157 2.53 5.40 2.37
CA ILE A 157 3.26 4.15 2.57
C ILE A 157 3.18 3.83 4.07
N ILE A 158 2.76 2.62 4.41
CA ILE A 158 2.82 2.06 5.75
C ILE A 158 3.81 0.91 5.70
N VAL A 159 4.89 0.95 6.51
CA VAL A 159 6.04 0.07 6.32
C VAL A 159 6.73 -0.23 7.65
N ASP A 160 7.49 -1.32 7.74
CA ASP A 160 8.36 -1.56 8.90
C ASP A 160 9.33 -0.39 9.09
N LYS A 161 9.48 0.07 10.33
CA LYS A 161 10.30 1.27 10.65
C LYS A 161 11.72 1.23 10.09
N LYS A 162 12.31 0.05 9.92
CA LYS A 162 13.67 -0.09 9.36
C LYS A 162 13.83 0.49 7.96
N TYR A 163 12.74 0.64 7.20
CA TYR A 163 12.77 1.20 5.84
C TYR A 163 12.46 2.71 5.80
N GLU A 164 12.07 3.32 6.91
CA GLU A 164 11.58 4.70 6.95
C GLU A 164 12.58 5.69 6.35
N ASN A 165 13.84 5.66 6.81
CA ASN A 165 14.86 6.58 6.34
C ASN A 165 15.11 6.45 4.84
N ASN A 166 15.13 5.22 4.32
CA ASN A 166 15.31 4.98 2.89
C ASN A 166 14.16 5.56 2.07
N ILE A 167 12.91 5.38 2.53
CA ILE A 167 11.74 5.95 1.86
C ILE A 167 11.79 7.48 1.87
N ARG A 168 12.13 8.08 3.01
CA ARG A 168 12.24 9.55 3.12
C ARG A 168 13.36 10.09 2.22
N CYS A 169 14.48 9.39 2.13
CA CYS A 169 15.57 9.70 1.21
C CYS A 169 15.10 9.63 -0.26
N LEU A 170 14.53 8.49 -0.68
CA LEU A 170 14.05 8.30 -2.05
C LEU A 170 12.98 9.30 -2.46
N ASN A 171 12.09 9.69 -1.54
CA ASN A 171 11.06 10.69 -1.77
C ASN A 171 11.59 12.13 -1.84
N ASN A 172 12.80 12.38 -1.35
CA ASN A 172 13.42 13.70 -1.31
C ASN A 172 14.67 13.74 -2.21
N PHE A 173 14.49 13.49 -3.50
CA PHE A 173 15.55 13.53 -4.51
C PHE A 173 16.71 12.55 -4.27
N GLY A 174 16.54 11.57 -3.40
CA GLY A 174 17.62 10.65 -3.01
C GLY A 174 18.64 11.27 -2.08
N ILE A 175 18.31 12.37 -1.42
CA ILE A 175 19.22 13.08 -0.52
C ILE A 175 19.23 12.36 0.83
N GLU A 176 20.40 11.84 1.20
CA GLU A 176 20.68 11.35 2.54
C GLU A 176 21.19 12.48 3.42
N LEU A 177 20.35 12.95 4.34
CA LEU A 177 20.63 14.16 5.12
C LEU A 177 21.76 13.99 6.13
N THR A 178 22.12 12.76 6.46
CA THR A 178 23.19 12.48 7.45
C THR A 178 24.58 12.44 6.84
N ASP A 179 24.69 12.07 5.57
CA ASP A 179 25.96 11.75 4.93
C ASP A 179 26.31 12.65 3.73
N ASP A 180 25.54 13.73 3.50
CA ASP A 180 25.70 14.69 2.41
C ASP A 180 25.86 14.05 1.00
N TYR A 181 25.26 12.88 0.78
CA TYR A 181 25.25 12.24 -0.52
C TYR A 181 23.81 12.01 -1.02
N TRP A 182 23.68 11.68 -2.30
CA TRP A 182 22.40 11.37 -2.92
C TRP A 182 22.47 10.08 -3.76
N VAL A 183 21.33 9.42 -3.88
CA VAL A 183 21.17 8.21 -4.66
C VAL A 183 20.37 8.48 -5.94
N ARG A 184 20.69 7.77 -7.02
CA ARG A 184 20.13 8.04 -8.37
C ARG A 184 18.64 7.67 -8.46
N GLU A 185 18.16 6.74 -7.65
CA GLU A 185 16.78 6.27 -7.63
C GLU A 185 15.81 7.27 -6.99
N GLY A 186 16.34 8.32 -6.36
CA GLY A 186 15.53 9.35 -5.70
C GLY A 186 14.74 10.21 -6.67
N ASN A 187 13.56 10.66 -6.20
CA ASN A 187 12.71 11.60 -6.93
C ASN A 187 11.97 12.53 -5.96
N ASN A 188 11.24 13.52 -6.48
CA ASN A 188 10.40 14.37 -5.64
C ASN A 188 9.00 13.81 -5.50
N HIS A 189 8.80 12.95 -4.52
CA HIS A 189 7.54 12.28 -4.23
C HIS A 189 6.83 12.82 -2.99
N LYS A 190 7.37 13.90 -2.41
CA LYS A 190 6.82 14.53 -1.20
C LYS A 190 5.42 15.06 -1.44
N MET A 191 4.51 14.77 -0.51
CA MET A 191 3.20 15.43 -0.47
C MET A 191 3.38 16.91 -0.09
N SER A 192 2.59 17.80 -0.69
CA SER A 192 2.57 19.20 -0.28
C SER A 192 1.83 19.38 1.05
N ASP A 193 2.25 20.36 1.84
CA ASP A 193 1.56 20.69 3.08
C ASP A 193 0.11 21.14 2.86
N ILE A 194 -0.18 21.78 1.73
CA ILE A 194 -1.54 22.18 1.35
C ILE A 194 -2.42 20.94 1.19
N THR A 195 -1.97 19.95 0.40
CA THR A 195 -2.68 18.68 0.22
C THR A 195 -2.87 17.96 1.55
N ALA A 196 -1.85 17.92 2.39
CA ALA A 196 -1.92 17.28 3.70
C ALA A 196 -3.00 17.89 4.59
N VAL A 197 -3.12 19.22 4.65
CA VAL A 197 -4.15 19.92 5.44
C VAL A 197 -5.55 19.54 4.97
N TYR A 198 -5.79 19.54 3.66
CA TYR A 198 -7.10 19.16 3.13
C TYR A 198 -7.44 17.70 3.40
N ILE A 199 -6.48 16.78 3.29
CA ILE A 199 -6.71 15.36 3.62
C ILE A 199 -7.01 15.21 5.12
N ILE A 200 -6.32 15.94 6.01
CA ILE A 200 -6.63 15.93 7.45
C ILE A 200 -8.09 16.34 7.69
N GLN A 201 -8.51 17.48 7.13
CA GLN A 201 -9.91 17.94 7.24
C GLN A 201 -10.91 16.91 6.69
N TYR A 202 -10.57 16.24 5.62
CA TYR A 202 -11.41 15.16 5.08
C TYR A 202 -11.48 13.98 6.06
N LEU A 203 -10.37 13.59 6.67
CA LEU A 203 -10.28 12.50 7.66
C LEU A 203 -10.98 12.83 8.98
N ASP A 204 -11.29 14.10 9.29
CA ASP A 204 -12.16 14.46 10.42
C ASP A 204 -13.56 13.84 10.29
N ASN A 205 -13.98 13.52 9.08
CA ASN A 205 -15.22 12.82 8.78
C ASN A 205 -15.07 11.30 8.62
N PHE A 206 -13.93 10.72 9.01
CA PHE A 206 -13.60 9.31 8.79
C PHE A 206 -14.73 8.34 9.17
N ASP A 207 -15.28 8.46 10.38
CA ASP A 207 -16.35 7.57 10.84
C ASP A 207 -17.62 7.65 9.99
N LYS A 208 -17.97 8.86 9.51
CA LYS A 208 -19.11 9.06 8.61
C LYS A 208 -18.84 8.43 7.24
N ILE A 209 -17.60 8.54 6.74
CA ILE A 209 -17.17 7.95 5.47
C ILE A 209 -17.26 6.43 5.55
N VAL A 210 -16.68 5.82 6.59
CA VAL A 210 -16.71 4.37 6.81
C VAL A 210 -18.15 3.87 6.91
N LYS A 211 -18.97 4.53 7.74
CA LYS A 211 -20.38 4.18 7.90
C LYS A 211 -21.13 4.22 6.56
N LYS A 212 -20.91 5.26 5.75
CA LYS A 212 -21.55 5.39 4.44
C LYS A 212 -21.17 4.26 3.50
N HIS A 213 -19.88 3.89 3.43
CA HIS A 213 -19.44 2.74 2.63
C HIS A 213 -20.05 1.42 3.11
N GLN A 214 -20.14 1.21 4.42
CA GLN A 214 -20.78 0.02 4.99
C GLN A 214 -22.28 -0.05 4.65
N GLU A 215 -23.00 1.08 4.70
CA GLU A 215 -24.41 1.16 4.31
C GLU A 215 -24.61 0.83 2.83
N LEU A 216 -23.77 1.42 1.96
CA LEU A 216 -23.81 1.16 0.52
C LEU A 216 -23.50 -0.30 0.20
N TYR A 217 -22.52 -0.89 0.88
CA TYR A 217 -22.17 -2.30 0.71
C TYR A 217 -23.33 -3.23 1.09
N ARG A 218 -23.98 -2.97 2.26
CA ARG A 218 -25.15 -3.76 2.70
C ARG A 218 -26.29 -3.64 1.70
N TYR A 219 -26.60 -2.41 1.26
CA TYR A 219 -27.63 -2.17 0.26
C TYR A 219 -27.35 -2.93 -1.05
N PHE A 220 -26.13 -2.83 -1.56
CA PHE A 220 -25.70 -3.51 -2.78
C PHE A 220 -25.83 -5.04 -2.65
N LYS A 221 -25.35 -5.61 -1.54
CA LYS A 221 -25.42 -7.04 -1.26
C LYS A 221 -26.86 -7.53 -1.21
N THR A 222 -27.78 -6.79 -0.57
CA THR A 222 -29.20 -7.11 -0.52
C THR A 222 -29.80 -7.09 -1.94
N LYS A 223 -29.50 -6.07 -2.74
CA LYS A 223 -30.06 -5.93 -4.09
C LYS A 223 -29.55 -6.99 -5.08
N ILE A 224 -28.32 -7.47 -4.91
CA ILE A 224 -27.84 -8.62 -5.70
C ILE A 224 -28.57 -9.90 -5.28
N ALA A 225 -28.71 -10.15 -3.99
CA ALA A 225 -29.38 -11.36 -3.49
C ALA A 225 -30.89 -11.42 -3.89
N GLU A 226 -31.54 -10.26 -4.10
CA GLU A 226 -32.91 -10.18 -4.59
C GLU A 226 -33.05 -10.56 -6.10
N LYS A 227 -31.92 -10.56 -6.84
CA LYS A 227 -31.91 -10.79 -8.30
C LYS A 227 -31.21 -12.11 -8.71
N ALA A 228 -30.54 -12.76 -7.77
CA ALA A 228 -29.88 -14.06 -7.96
C ALA A 228 -30.82 -15.22 -7.65
#